data_92dd02e45258c8326bac572f2e29ff83
#
_entry.id   92dd02e45258c8326bac572f2e29ff83
#
_cell.length_a   1.000
_cell.length_b   1.000
_cell.length_c   1.000
_cell.angle_alpha   90.00
_cell.angle_beta   90.00
_cell.angle_gamma   90.00
#
_symmetry.space_group_name_H-M   'P 1'
#
loop_
_entity.id
_entity.type
_entity.pdbx_description
1 polymer ?
#
loop_
_entity_poly.entity_id
_entity_poly.type
_entity_poly.pdbx_seq_one_letter_code
_entity_poly.pdbx_strand_id
1 'polypeptide(L)'
;MKGKDSILNEMRIKLPSLSVNESVARSTVAAFCAQLDPGASELADIKCVVSEAVTNCIVHGYKDKVGMIYITVVLYENREVKIEVRDKGVGIEDVKTARQPLFTTDAANERSGMGFTVMESFCDGIRVTSAPGKGTKVTMYKRLTKKRSI
;
A
#
# COMPACT_ATOMS: atom_id res chain seq x y z
N MET A 1 -11.20 -3.88 11.59
CA MET A 1 -12.06 -3.41 11.06
C MET A 1 -13.00 -4.26 10.74
N LYS A 2 -13.85 -4.09 10.51
CA LYS A 2 -14.57 -4.51 10.61
C LYS A 2 -15.25 -4.96 9.60
N GLY A 3 -15.07 -5.47 8.77
CA GLY A 3 -15.67 -6.09 7.67
C GLY A 3 -17.14 -6.19 7.69
N LYS A 4 -17.73 -5.64 8.66
CA LYS A 4 -19.17 -5.64 8.74
C LYS A 4 -19.82 -4.46 8.06
N ASP A 5 -19.03 -3.47 7.76
CA ASP A 5 -19.58 -2.31 7.09
C ASP A 5 -19.76 -2.59 5.61
N SER A 6 -20.82 -2.04 5.04
CA SER A 6 -21.12 -2.26 3.64
C SER A 6 -20.03 -1.68 2.75
N ILE A 7 -19.71 -2.43 1.72
CA ILE A 7 -18.77 -1.98 0.70
C ILE A 7 -19.48 -1.00 -0.21
N LEU A 8 -18.88 0.18 -0.35
CA LEU A 8 -19.38 1.21 -1.23
C LEU A 8 -18.90 1.00 -2.67
N ASN A 9 -17.63 0.67 -2.83
CA ASN A 9 -17.03 0.44 -4.14
C ASN A 9 -15.73 -0.33 -4.00
N GLU A 10 -15.30 -0.97 -5.07
CA GLU A 10 -14.08 -1.76 -5.06
C GLU A 10 -13.38 -1.63 -6.41
N MET A 11 -12.06 -1.54 -6.39
CA MET A 11 -11.24 -1.50 -7.60
C MET A 11 -10.11 -2.50 -7.49
N ARG A 12 -9.85 -3.22 -8.57
CA ARG A 12 -8.71 -4.12 -8.67
C ARG A 12 -7.93 -3.76 -9.92
N ILE A 13 -6.63 -3.56 -9.75
CA ILE A 13 -5.74 -3.30 -10.88
C ILE A 13 -4.50 -4.15 -10.73
N LYS A 14 -3.81 -4.37 -11.84
CA LYS A 14 -2.52 -5.00 -11.82
C LYS A 14 -1.61 -4.29 -12.81
N LEU A 15 -0.35 -4.17 -12.43
CA LEU A 15 0.64 -3.43 -13.19
C LEU A 15 1.97 -4.18 -13.15
N PRO A 16 2.74 -4.18 -14.25
CA PRO A 16 4.11 -4.69 -14.17
C PRO A 16 4.94 -3.87 -13.17
N SER A 17 5.93 -4.49 -12.59
CA SER A 17 6.79 -3.85 -11.58
C SER A 17 7.83 -2.93 -12.20
N LEU A 18 7.38 -2.04 -13.08
CA LEU A 18 8.22 -1.02 -13.69
C LEU A 18 8.19 0.23 -12.81
N SER A 19 9.33 0.91 -12.68
CA SER A 19 9.42 2.11 -11.84
C SER A 19 8.39 3.17 -12.19
N VAL A 20 8.10 3.32 -13.47
CA VAL A 20 7.12 4.32 -13.94
C VAL A 20 5.73 4.02 -13.40
N ASN A 21 5.45 2.77 -13.06
CA ASN A 21 4.13 2.37 -12.59
C ASN A 21 3.86 2.71 -11.12
N GLU A 22 4.89 3.12 -10.39
CA GLU A 22 4.67 3.64 -9.04
C GLU A 22 3.79 4.88 -9.09
N SER A 23 4.09 5.80 -10.00
CA SER A 23 3.32 7.01 -10.18
C SER A 23 1.90 6.71 -10.68
N VAL A 24 1.76 5.76 -11.61
CA VAL A 24 0.45 5.34 -12.11
C VAL A 24 -0.40 4.77 -10.99
N ALA A 25 0.17 3.88 -10.17
CA ALA A 25 -0.55 3.26 -9.07
C ALA A 25 -1.02 4.30 -8.06
N ARG A 26 -0.11 5.19 -7.65
CA ARG A 26 -0.42 6.24 -6.68
C ARG A 26 -1.55 7.13 -7.15
N SER A 27 -1.48 7.58 -8.39
CA SER A 27 -2.48 8.48 -8.95
C SER A 27 -3.83 7.79 -9.14
N THR A 28 -3.82 6.54 -9.58
CA THR A 28 -5.04 5.78 -9.81
C THR A 28 -5.78 5.49 -8.51
N VAL A 29 -5.05 5.07 -7.48
CA VAL A 29 -5.65 4.80 -6.18
C VAL A 29 -6.22 6.09 -5.57
N ALA A 30 -5.46 7.19 -5.66
CA ALA A 30 -5.93 8.48 -5.16
C ALA A 30 -7.21 8.92 -5.87
N ALA A 31 -7.27 8.77 -7.18
CA ALA A 31 -8.46 9.12 -7.95
C ALA A 31 -9.67 8.30 -7.52
N PHE A 32 -9.45 7.01 -7.27
CA PHE A 32 -10.53 6.13 -6.81
C PHE A 32 -11.02 6.54 -5.42
N CYS A 33 -10.11 6.83 -4.51
CA CYS A 33 -10.45 7.23 -3.14
C CYS A 33 -11.13 8.60 -3.07
N ALA A 34 -10.98 9.41 -4.11
CA ALA A 34 -11.62 10.73 -4.16
C ALA A 34 -13.14 10.64 -4.05
N GLN A 35 -13.74 9.50 -4.33
CA GLN A 35 -15.17 9.29 -4.15
C GLN A 35 -15.64 9.55 -2.73
N LEU A 36 -14.76 9.35 -1.76
CA LEU A 36 -15.07 9.58 -0.35
C LEU A 36 -14.80 11.02 0.09
N ASP A 37 -14.38 11.85 -0.85
CA ASP A 37 -14.11 13.27 -0.58
C ASP A 37 -13.14 13.43 0.62
N PRO A 38 -11.94 12.86 0.54
CA PRO A 38 -10.96 12.97 1.63
C PRO A 38 -10.39 14.37 1.71
N GLY A 39 -9.88 14.73 2.87
CA GLY A 39 -9.13 15.97 3.01
C GLY A 39 -7.81 15.89 2.23
N ALA A 40 -7.22 17.05 1.95
CA ALA A 40 -5.98 17.10 1.17
C ALA A 40 -4.85 16.31 1.83
N SER A 41 -4.72 16.39 3.16
CA SER A 41 -3.68 15.64 3.87
C SER A 41 -3.97 14.14 3.88
N GLU A 42 -5.23 13.75 3.96
CA GLU A 42 -5.60 12.34 3.89
C GLU A 42 -5.28 11.75 2.53
N LEU A 43 -5.54 12.51 1.47
CA LEU A 43 -5.24 12.07 0.13
C LEU A 43 -3.74 11.95 -0.09
N ALA A 44 -2.96 12.88 0.46
CA ALA A 44 -1.50 12.83 0.40
C ALA A 44 -0.98 11.59 1.13
N ASP A 45 -1.56 11.25 2.28
CA ASP A 45 -1.19 10.06 3.03
C ASP A 45 -1.46 8.80 2.22
N ILE A 46 -2.62 8.74 1.56
CA ILE A 46 -2.97 7.60 0.71
C ILE A 46 -1.94 7.43 -0.42
N LYS A 47 -1.58 8.53 -1.08
CA LYS A 47 -0.58 8.49 -2.13
C LYS A 47 0.76 7.99 -1.59
N CYS A 48 1.14 8.46 -0.41
CA CYS A 48 2.41 8.09 0.20
C CYS A 48 2.48 6.60 0.49
N VAL A 49 1.43 6.03 1.11
CA VAL A 49 1.45 4.62 1.47
C VAL A 49 1.43 3.72 0.24
N VAL A 50 0.71 4.12 -0.80
CA VAL A 50 0.71 3.36 -2.06
C VAL A 50 2.09 3.39 -2.70
N SER A 51 2.73 4.56 -2.74
CA SER A 51 4.08 4.69 -3.28
C SER A 51 5.07 3.78 -2.57
N GLU A 52 5.02 3.75 -1.23
CA GLU A 52 5.93 2.92 -0.46
C GLU A 52 5.67 1.44 -0.69
N ALA A 53 4.41 1.03 -0.73
CA ALA A 53 4.06 -0.37 -0.94
C ALA A 53 4.47 -0.85 -2.33
N VAL A 54 4.24 -0.03 -3.36
CA VAL A 54 4.62 -0.38 -4.73
C VAL A 54 6.13 -0.41 -4.90
N THR A 55 6.83 0.57 -4.31
CA THR A 55 8.28 0.59 -4.34
C THR A 55 8.86 -0.67 -3.71
N ASN A 56 8.28 -1.12 -2.60
CA ASN A 56 8.72 -2.37 -1.97
C ASN A 56 8.56 -3.57 -2.91
N CYS A 57 7.48 -3.62 -3.67
CA CYS A 57 7.30 -4.70 -4.65
C CYS A 57 8.40 -4.66 -5.72
N ILE A 58 8.70 -3.47 -6.22
CA ILE A 58 9.68 -3.30 -7.30
C ILE A 58 11.10 -3.60 -6.81
N VAL A 59 11.49 -2.98 -5.70
CA VAL A 59 12.87 -3.04 -5.21
C VAL A 59 13.16 -4.35 -4.50
N HIS A 60 12.27 -4.76 -3.62
CA HIS A 60 12.53 -5.91 -2.74
C HIS A 60 11.79 -7.17 -3.16
N GLY A 61 10.60 -7.05 -3.70
CA GLY A 61 9.81 -8.22 -4.11
C GLY A 61 10.37 -8.88 -5.36
N TYR A 62 10.45 -8.14 -6.44
CA TYR A 62 10.90 -8.66 -7.72
C TYR A 62 12.36 -8.40 -8.02
N LYS A 63 12.99 -7.48 -7.30
CA LYS A 63 14.42 -7.17 -7.46
C LYS A 63 14.75 -6.83 -8.92
N ASP A 64 15.56 -7.64 -9.57
CA ASP A 64 15.99 -7.37 -10.95
C ASP A 64 15.03 -7.93 -12.00
N LYS A 65 13.92 -8.49 -11.57
CA LYS A 65 12.93 -9.06 -12.48
C LYS A 65 11.71 -8.17 -12.58
N VAL A 66 10.95 -8.36 -13.65
CA VAL A 66 9.67 -7.71 -13.81
C VAL A 66 8.58 -8.74 -13.54
N GLY A 67 7.76 -8.47 -12.53
CA GLY A 67 6.61 -9.29 -12.20
C GLY A 67 5.36 -8.42 -12.14
N MET A 68 4.27 -8.99 -11.67
CA MET A 68 3.00 -8.29 -11.62
C MET A 68 2.71 -7.83 -10.20
N ILE A 69 2.29 -6.58 -10.06
CA ILE A 69 1.84 -6.01 -8.79
C ILE A 69 0.33 -5.96 -8.82
N TYR A 70 -0.31 -6.50 -7.80
CA TYR A 70 -1.77 -6.58 -7.69
C TYR A 70 -2.23 -5.61 -6.60
N ILE A 71 -3.11 -4.69 -6.96
CA ILE A 71 -3.62 -3.69 -6.02
C ILE A 71 -5.14 -3.80 -5.96
N THR A 72 -5.68 -3.92 -4.75
CA THR A 72 -7.12 -3.93 -4.52
C THR A 72 -7.44 -2.80 -3.54
N VAL A 73 -8.42 -1.98 -3.88
CA VAL A 73 -8.89 -0.90 -3.01
C VAL A 73 -10.36 -1.11 -2.75
N VAL A 74 -10.74 -1.10 -1.48
CA VAL A 74 -12.14 -1.24 -1.07
C VAL A 74 -12.53 -0.01 -0.28
N LEU A 75 -13.62 0.62 -0.68
CA LEU A 75 -14.19 1.77 0.02
C LEU A 75 -15.43 1.32 0.76
N TYR A 76 -15.52 1.68 2.03
CA TYR A 76 -16.64 1.29 2.89
C TYR A 76 -17.53 2.50 3.20
N GLU A 77 -18.80 2.23 3.48
CA GLU A 77 -19.75 3.30 3.76
C GLU A 77 -19.40 4.10 5.01
N ASN A 78 -18.64 3.52 5.93
CA ASN A 78 -18.17 4.22 7.12
C ASN A 78 -16.96 5.11 6.87
N ARG A 79 -16.58 5.32 5.61
CA ARG A 79 -15.44 6.13 5.19
C ARG A 79 -14.09 5.47 5.47
N GLU A 80 -14.07 4.19 5.65
CA GLU A 80 -12.82 3.46 5.77
C GLU A 80 -12.35 3.02 4.39
N VAL A 81 -11.05 3.08 4.17
CA VAL A 81 -10.39 2.63 2.94
C VAL A 81 -9.48 1.47 3.29
N LYS A 82 -9.59 0.39 2.53
CA LYS A 82 -8.67 -0.74 2.63
C LYS A 82 -7.88 -0.81 1.33
N ILE A 83 -6.56 -0.81 1.43
CA ILE A 83 -5.68 -0.91 0.26
C ILE A 83 -4.81 -2.14 0.44
N GLU A 84 -4.85 -3.04 -0.53
CA GLU A 84 -4.04 -4.25 -0.52
C GLU A 84 -3.09 -4.20 -1.70
N VAL A 85 -1.80 -4.37 -1.43
CA VAL A 85 -0.76 -4.41 -2.46
C VAL A 85 -0.04 -5.73 -2.33
N ARG A 86 -0.03 -6.53 -3.40
CA ARG A 86 0.54 -7.86 -3.38
C ARG A 86 1.49 -8.07 -4.54
N ASP A 87 2.62 -8.74 -4.24
CA ASP A 87 3.52 -9.23 -5.25
C ASP A 87 3.69 -10.75 -5.10
N LYS A 88 4.23 -11.37 -6.12
CA LYS A 88 4.57 -12.81 -6.12
C LYS A 88 6.07 -12.97 -6.22
N GLY A 89 6.81 -12.10 -5.55
CA GLY A 89 8.26 -12.07 -5.58
C GLY A 89 8.90 -13.00 -4.55
N VAL A 90 10.08 -12.59 -4.09
CA VAL A 90 10.89 -13.44 -3.21
C VAL A 90 10.33 -13.60 -1.80
N GLY A 91 9.45 -12.70 -1.39
CA GLY A 91 8.89 -12.72 -0.04
C GLY A 91 9.87 -12.17 0.98
N ILE A 92 9.42 -12.15 2.23
CA ILE A 92 10.19 -11.66 3.36
C ILE A 92 10.38 -12.79 4.34
N GLU A 93 11.64 -13.03 4.72
CA GLU A 93 11.96 -14.12 5.62
C GLU A 93 11.50 -13.83 7.04
N ASP A 94 11.70 -12.60 7.50
CA ASP A 94 11.31 -12.18 8.85
C ASP A 94 10.57 -10.83 8.76
N VAL A 95 9.25 -10.90 8.72
CA VAL A 95 8.40 -9.71 8.58
C VAL A 95 8.60 -8.75 9.76
N LYS A 96 8.73 -9.29 10.96
CA LYS A 96 8.89 -8.46 12.16
C LYS A 96 10.15 -7.60 12.06
N THR A 97 11.26 -8.22 11.63
CA THR A 97 12.52 -7.50 11.44
C THR A 97 12.41 -6.51 10.28
N ALA A 98 11.78 -6.92 9.18
CA ALA A 98 11.64 -6.06 8.01
C ALA A 98 10.83 -4.79 8.30
N ARG A 99 9.95 -4.83 9.29
CA ARG A 99 9.15 -3.67 9.66
C ARG A 99 9.88 -2.71 10.61
N GLN A 100 11.06 -3.06 11.07
CA GLN A 100 11.83 -2.18 11.93
C GLN A 100 12.39 -1.01 11.11
N PRO A 101 12.49 0.19 11.71
CA PRO A 101 13.05 1.34 11.01
C PRO A 101 14.46 1.07 10.48
N LEU A 102 14.76 1.61 9.32
CA LEU A 102 16.06 1.54 8.66
C LEU A 102 16.47 0.17 8.14
N PHE A 103 15.59 -0.83 8.24
CA PHE A 103 15.87 -2.13 7.64
C PHE A 103 15.72 -2.06 6.13
N THR A 104 16.65 -2.66 5.39
CA THR A 104 16.53 -2.81 3.93
C THR A 104 17.31 -4.02 3.47
N THR A 105 16.80 -4.70 2.44
CA THR A 105 17.50 -5.82 1.79
C THR A 105 18.39 -5.35 0.66
N ASP A 106 18.28 -4.07 0.28
CA ASP A 106 19.06 -3.49 -0.80
C ASP A 106 19.37 -2.04 -0.45
N ALA A 107 20.38 -1.84 0.37
CA ALA A 107 20.73 -0.51 0.87
C ALA A 107 21.10 0.47 -0.25
N ALA A 108 21.60 -0.02 -1.38
CA ALA A 108 21.99 0.85 -2.48
C ALA A 108 20.80 1.46 -3.20
N ASN A 109 19.67 0.75 -3.25
CA ASN A 109 18.46 1.18 -3.95
C ASN A 109 17.38 1.71 -3.03
N GLU A 110 17.45 1.38 -1.75
CA GLU A 110 16.46 1.85 -0.79
C GLU A 110 16.72 3.30 -0.43
N ARG A 111 15.75 4.16 -0.65
CA ARG A 111 15.91 5.59 -0.43
C ARG A 111 16.03 5.96 1.03
N SER A 112 15.22 5.37 1.88
CA SER A 112 15.16 5.76 3.28
C SER A 112 15.32 4.60 4.23
N GLY A 113 15.03 3.38 3.80
CA GLY A 113 14.98 2.22 4.67
C GLY A 113 13.83 2.26 5.65
N MET A 114 12.81 3.09 5.37
CA MET A 114 11.72 3.37 6.30
C MET A 114 10.36 3.03 5.73
N GLY A 115 10.28 2.21 4.67
CA GLY A 115 9.05 1.95 3.95
C GLY A 115 7.87 1.51 4.82
N PHE A 116 8.07 0.48 5.65
CA PHE A 116 6.99 0.02 6.52
C PHE A 116 6.68 1.00 7.63
N THR A 117 7.70 1.70 8.13
CA THR A 117 7.50 2.73 9.15
C THR A 117 6.65 3.87 8.61
N VAL A 118 6.91 4.31 7.37
CA VAL A 118 6.11 5.34 6.73
C VAL A 118 4.67 4.88 6.56
N MET A 119 4.46 3.65 6.07
CA MET A 119 3.11 3.12 5.91
C MET A 119 2.36 3.08 7.24
N GLU A 120 3.04 2.65 8.30
CA GLU A 120 2.42 2.59 9.62
C GLU A 120 2.07 3.97 10.16
N SER A 121 2.87 4.98 9.84
CA SER A 121 2.64 6.33 10.31
C SER A 121 1.40 6.97 9.70
N PHE A 122 1.04 6.57 8.48
CA PHE A 122 -0.06 7.21 7.75
C PHE A 122 -1.30 6.33 7.64
N CYS A 123 -1.29 5.16 8.26
CA CYS A 123 -2.44 4.26 8.28
C CYS A 123 -2.94 4.04 9.70
N ASP A 124 -4.22 3.70 9.83
CA ASP A 124 -4.78 3.32 11.12
C ASP A 124 -4.47 1.87 11.44
N GLY A 125 -4.17 1.07 10.45
CA GLY A 125 -3.74 -0.31 10.66
C GLY A 125 -3.01 -0.82 9.43
N ILE A 126 -2.12 -1.78 9.65
CA ILE A 126 -1.35 -2.41 8.58
C ILE A 126 -1.13 -3.88 8.93
N ARG A 127 -1.26 -4.73 7.94
CA ARG A 127 -0.96 -6.15 8.07
C ARG A 127 -0.04 -6.55 6.93
N VAL A 128 1.02 -7.26 7.26
CA VAL A 128 1.96 -7.77 6.27
C VAL A 128 1.95 -9.29 6.35
N THR A 129 1.66 -9.93 5.22
CA THR A 129 1.68 -11.40 5.12
C THR A 129 2.71 -11.75 4.05
N SER A 130 3.66 -12.57 4.41
CA SER A 130 4.75 -12.94 3.50
C SER A 130 5.40 -14.24 3.93
N ALA A 131 6.01 -14.92 2.96
CA ALA A 131 6.83 -16.09 3.21
C ALA A 131 7.85 -16.19 2.08
N PRO A 132 9.04 -16.73 2.37
CA PRO A 132 10.08 -16.86 1.33
C PRO A 132 9.54 -17.62 0.12
N GLY A 133 9.77 -17.08 -1.07
CA GLY A 133 9.32 -17.66 -2.33
C GLY A 133 7.84 -17.53 -2.61
N LYS A 134 7.07 -16.94 -1.72
CA LYS A 134 5.60 -16.83 -1.86
C LYS A 134 5.11 -15.43 -2.10
N GLY A 135 6.02 -14.45 -2.12
CA GLY A 135 5.65 -13.06 -2.29
C GLY A 135 5.19 -12.41 -1.01
N THR A 136 4.68 -11.21 -1.15
CA THR A 136 4.29 -10.37 0.00
C THR A 136 2.94 -9.71 -0.29
N LYS A 137 2.10 -9.65 0.73
CA LYS A 137 0.85 -8.91 0.69
C LYS A 137 0.83 -7.93 1.85
N VAL A 138 0.64 -6.65 1.53
CA VAL A 138 0.50 -5.60 2.53
C VAL A 138 -0.93 -5.09 2.45
N THR A 139 -1.63 -5.11 3.57
CA THR A 139 -2.99 -4.60 3.67
C THR A 139 -2.99 -3.41 4.61
N MET A 140 -3.46 -2.27 4.13
CA MET A 140 -3.46 -1.02 4.87
C MET A 140 -4.90 -0.53 5.05
N TYR A 141 -5.20 -0.04 6.23
CA TYR A 141 -6.52 0.48 6.57
C TYR A 141 -6.39 1.93 6.97
N LYS A 142 -7.21 2.78 6.40
CA LYS A 142 -7.23 4.19 6.74
C LYS A 142 -8.67 4.64 6.90
N ARG A 143 -8.97 5.24 8.05
CA ARG A 143 -10.29 5.80 8.29
C ARG A 143 -10.25 7.29 8.02
N LEU A 144 -11.09 7.73 7.11
CA LEU A 144 -11.18 9.15 6.79
C LEU A 144 -12.07 9.84 7.80
N THR A 145 -11.75 11.10 8.08
CA THR A 145 -12.55 11.90 9.00
C THR A 145 -13.92 12.17 8.38
N LYS A 146 -14.89 12.47 9.22
CA LYS A 146 -16.21 12.82 8.71
C LYS A 146 -16.14 14.08 7.88
N LYS A 147 -16.89 14.08 6.77
CA LYS A 147 -17.00 15.25 5.96
C LYS A 147 -17.63 16.37 6.79
N ARG A 148 -17.01 17.56 6.73
CA ARG A 148 -17.55 18.70 7.46
C ARG A 148 -18.80 19.20 6.77
N SER A 149 -19.83 19.49 7.58
CA SER A 149 -20.99 20.23 7.10
C SER A 149 -20.58 21.68 6.95
N ILE A 150 -20.97 22.32 5.88
CA ILE A 150 -20.72 23.73 5.64
C ILE A 150 -21.94 24.53 5.98
#